data_8aeae91e00fcfa0acbf22cff830d7570
#
_entry.id   8aeae91e00fcfa0acbf22cff830d7570
#
_cell.length_a   1.000
_cell.length_b   1.000
_cell.length_c   1.000
_cell.angle_alpha   90.00
_cell.angle_beta   90.00
_cell.angle_gamma   90.00
#
_symmetry.space_group_name_H-M   'P 1'
#
loop_
_entity.id
_entity.type
_entity.pdbx_description
1 polymer ?
#
loop_
_entity_poly.entity_id
_entity_poly.type
_entity_poly.pdbx_seq_one_letter_code
_entity_poly.pdbx_strand_id
1 'polypeptide(L)'
;MEAEKLNQLQTILSNGTRMVFFGGAGVSTESGIPDFRSPDGLYHMKYDVPPEQLLSHSYFYSHTKQFYQFYREKMICLTAKPNAAHRKLAELERAGKLS
;
A
#
# COMPACT_ATOMS: atom_id res chain seq x y z
N MET A 1 12.42 4.06 13.93
CA MET A 1 12.11 2.94 14.84
C MET A 1 13.30 2.74 15.77
N GLU A 2 13.07 2.55 17.06
CA GLU A 2 14.12 2.33 18.05
C GLU A 2 14.84 1.00 17.79
N ALA A 3 16.15 0.96 18.06
CA ALA A 3 16.97 -0.23 17.85
C ALA A 3 16.45 -1.46 18.64
N GLU A 4 15.94 -1.24 19.84
CA GLU A 4 15.36 -2.31 20.65
C GLU A 4 14.15 -2.94 19.98
N LYS A 5 13.25 -2.12 19.44
CA LYS A 5 12.07 -2.60 18.73
C LYS A 5 12.44 -3.33 17.45
N LEU A 6 13.45 -2.86 16.73
CA LEU A 6 13.98 -3.56 15.56
C LEU A 6 14.53 -4.92 15.93
N ASN A 7 15.28 -5.02 17.02
CA ASN A 7 15.81 -6.29 17.49
C ASN A 7 14.71 -7.26 17.90
N GLN A 8 13.66 -6.77 18.55
CA GLN A 8 12.49 -7.59 18.88
C GLN A 8 11.81 -8.12 17.63
N LEU A 9 11.59 -7.25 16.63
CA LEU A 9 11.00 -7.66 15.38
C LEU A 9 11.87 -8.70 14.67
N GLN A 10 13.19 -8.48 14.63
CA GLN A 10 14.13 -9.42 14.04
C GLN A 10 14.04 -10.80 14.69
N THR A 11 13.94 -10.85 16.01
CA THR A 11 13.81 -12.09 16.75
C THR A 11 12.51 -12.82 16.39
N ILE A 12 11.40 -12.09 16.32
CA ILE A 12 10.10 -12.66 15.95
C ILE A 12 10.16 -13.25 14.54
N LEU A 13 10.75 -12.53 13.59
CA LEU A 13 10.85 -12.98 12.20
C LEU A 13 11.78 -14.20 12.07
N SER A 14 12.87 -14.22 12.83
CA SER A 14 13.83 -15.34 12.80
C SER A 14 13.23 -16.62 13.37
N ASN A 15 12.43 -16.53 14.40
CA ASN A 15 11.83 -17.67 15.08
C ASN A 15 10.48 -18.09 14.52
N GLY A 16 9.85 -17.25 13.70
CA GLY A 16 8.54 -17.52 13.14
C GLY A 16 8.58 -18.63 12.10
N THR A 17 7.61 -19.53 12.13
CA THR A 17 7.48 -20.64 11.18
C THR A 17 6.16 -20.62 10.42
N ARG A 18 5.17 -19.86 10.92
CA ARG A 18 3.83 -19.76 10.32
C ARG A 18 3.34 -18.33 10.45
N MET A 19 3.83 -17.47 9.57
CA MET A 19 3.50 -16.04 9.60
C MET A 19 2.51 -15.68 8.52
N VAL A 20 1.64 -14.71 8.84
CA VAL A 20 0.75 -14.07 7.87
C VAL A 20 1.01 -12.58 7.92
N PHE A 21 1.13 -11.95 6.75
CA PHE A 21 1.27 -10.50 6.64
C PHE A 21 -0.07 -9.89 6.23
N PHE A 22 -0.50 -8.87 6.96
CA PHE A 22 -1.66 -8.05 6.59
C PHE A 22 -1.19 -6.62 6.40
N GLY A 23 -1.28 -6.12 5.18
CA GLY A 23 -0.80 -4.79 4.84
C GLY A 23 -1.81 -3.99 4.05
N GLY A 24 -1.68 -2.67 4.12
CA GLY A 24 -2.49 -1.73 3.38
C GLY A 24 -1.66 -0.88 2.43
N ALA A 25 -2.25 0.22 1.96
CA ALA A 25 -1.62 1.11 0.99
C ALA A 25 -0.31 1.73 1.49
N GLY A 26 -0.13 1.85 2.80
CA GLY A 26 1.10 2.38 3.39
C GLY A 26 2.36 1.58 3.08
N VAL A 27 2.22 0.30 2.74
CA VAL A 27 3.36 -0.54 2.35
C VAL A 27 4.01 -0.04 1.06
N SER A 28 3.26 0.65 0.20
CA SER A 28 3.75 1.09 -1.12
C SER A 28 4.20 2.55 -1.16
N THR A 29 4.14 3.29 -0.04
CA THR A 29 4.56 4.70 -0.02
C THR A 29 6.06 4.85 -0.31
N GLU A 30 6.87 3.93 0.17
CA GLU A 30 8.31 3.90 -0.12
C GLU A 30 8.62 3.56 -1.59
N SER A 31 7.63 3.12 -2.34
CA SER A 31 7.74 2.89 -3.79
C SER A 31 7.27 4.09 -4.61
N GLY A 32 6.91 5.19 -3.96
CA GLY A 32 6.41 6.39 -4.61
C GLY A 32 4.92 6.38 -4.90
N ILE A 33 4.18 5.41 -4.37
CA ILE A 33 2.72 5.34 -4.53
C ILE A 33 2.08 5.93 -3.28
N PRO A 34 1.33 7.06 -3.38
CA PRO A 34 0.71 7.66 -2.20
C PRO A 34 -0.37 6.74 -1.62
N ASP A 35 -0.47 6.73 -0.29
CA ASP A 35 -1.60 6.11 0.39
C ASP A 35 -2.84 7.01 0.30
N PHE A 36 -3.89 6.69 1.09
CA PHE A 36 -5.15 7.44 1.00
C PHE A 36 -5.23 8.55 2.05
N ARG A 37 -4.86 8.28 3.30
CA ARG A 37 -5.22 9.12 4.45
C ARG A 37 -4.07 9.88 5.09
N SER A 38 -2.81 9.59 4.75
CA SER A 38 -1.69 10.38 5.28
C SER A 38 -1.74 11.81 4.73
N PRO A 39 -1.00 12.78 5.30
CA PRO A 39 -1.02 14.16 4.80
C PRO A 39 -0.69 14.29 3.32
N ASP A 40 0.15 13.40 2.77
CA ASP A 40 0.51 13.37 1.35
C ASP A 40 -0.34 12.39 0.54
N GLY A 41 -1.36 11.79 1.16
CA GLY A 41 -2.19 10.76 0.53
C GLY A 41 -3.25 11.30 -0.41
N LEU A 42 -3.87 10.39 -1.16
CA LEU A 42 -4.86 10.74 -2.18
C LEU A 42 -6.07 11.48 -1.61
N TYR A 43 -6.49 11.17 -0.38
CA TYR A 43 -7.68 11.82 0.21
C TYR A 43 -7.44 13.27 0.61
N HIS A 44 -6.19 13.72 0.69
CA HIS A 44 -5.83 15.09 1.03
C HIS A 44 -5.55 15.96 -0.19
N MET A 45 -5.59 15.39 -1.39
CA MET A 45 -5.45 16.15 -2.63
C MET A 45 -6.78 16.81 -3.01
N LYS A 46 -6.71 17.90 -3.77
CA LYS A 46 -7.92 18.62 -4.20
C LYS A 46 -8.52 18.01 -5.43
N TYR A 47 -9.82 17.73 -5.38
CA TYR A 47 -10.61 17.23 -6.50
C TYR A 47 -11.96 17.93 -6.52
N ASP A 48 -12.61 17.93 -7.68
CA ASP A 48 -13.97 18.46 -7.83
C ASP A 48 -15.00 17.64 -7.06
N VAL A 49 -14.74 16.35 -6.90
CA VAL A 49 -15.56 15.40 -6.15
C VAL A 49 -14.69 14.81 -5.05
N PRO A 50 -15.18 14.63 -3.82
CA PRO A 50 -14.37 14.02 -2.75
C PRO A 50 -13.77 12.67 -3.17
N PRO A 51 -12.49 12.42 -2.87
CA PRO A 51 -11.83 11.17 -3.28
C PRO A 51 -12.52 9.90 -2.78
N GLU A 52 -13.07 9.93 -1.56
CA GLU A 52 -13.81 8.80 -1.01
C GLU A 52 -15.04 8.47 -1.87
N GLN A 53 -15.67 9.48 -2.45
CA GLN A 53 -16.80 9.30 -3.36
C GLN A 53 -16.33 8.80 -4.73
N LEU A 54 -15.26 9.38 -5.26
CA LEU A 54 -14.66 8.94 -6.53
C LEU A 54 -14.32 7.46 -6.53
N LEU A 55 -13.86 6.93 -5.39
CA LEU A 55 -13.43 5.55 -5.24
C LEU A 55 -14.55 4.63 -4.73
N SER A 56 -15.78 5.13 -4.62
CA SER A 56 -16.90 4.30 -4.18
C SER A 56 -17.44 3.42 -5.30
N HIS A 57 -18.02 2.29 -4.90
CA HIS A 57 -18.69 1.37 -5.82
C HIS A 57 -19.80 2.06 -6.62
N SER A 58 -20.63 2.85 -5.96
CA SER A 58 -21.75 3.52 -6.62
C SER A 58 -21.28 4.56 -7.64
N TYR A 59 -20.22 5.29 -7.35
CA TYR A 59 -19.67 6.27 -8.29
C TYR A 59 -19.08 5.57 -9.51
N PHE A 60 -18.40 4.45 -9.33
CA PHE A 60 -17.86 3.67 -10.44
C PHE A 60 -18.96 3.31 -11.45
N TYR A 61 -20.11 2.86 -10.98
CA TYR A 61 -21.19 2.46 -11.86
C TYR A 61 -22.01 3.63 -12.44
N SER A 62 -22.13 4.73 -11.69
CA SER A 62 -22.91 5.88 -12.15
C SER A 62 -22.07 6.88 -12.96
N HIS A 63 -20.77 6.94 -12.72
CA HIS A 63 -19.86 7.90 -13.35
C HIS A 63 -18.58 7.19 -13.83
N THR A 64 -18.72 6.15 -14.61
CA THR A 64 -17.63 5.27 -15.05
C THR A 64 -16.51 6.03 -15.75
N LYS A 65 -16.86 6.97 -16.63
CA LYS A 65 -15.88 7.76 -17.38
C LYS A 65 -15.03 8.63 -16.44
N GLN A 66 -15.68 9.30 -15.50
CA GLN A 66 -14.99 10.16 -14.51
C GLN A 66 -14.12 9.33 -13.56
N PHE A 67 -14.60 8.15 -13.17
CA PHE A 67 -13.80 7.22 -12.36
C PHE A 67 -12.51 6.83 -13.10
N TYR A 68 -12.59 6.43 -14.36
CA TYR A 68 -11.41 6.02 -15.11
C TYR A 68 -10.47 7.19 -15.41
N GLN A 69 -10.99 8.40 -15.54
CA GLN A 69 -10.15 9.58 -15.67
C GLN A 69 -9.30 9.77 -14.41
N PHE A 70 -9.92 9.70 -13.23
CA PHE A 70 -9.21 9.76 -11.94
C PHE A 70 -8.22 8.62 -11.80
N TYR A 71 -8.63 7.40 -12.13
CA TYR A 71 -7.79 6.20 -12.06
C TYR A 71 -6.51 6.36 -12.88
N ARG A 72 -6.64 6.82 -14.12
CA ARG A 72 -5.48 7.03 -14.99
C ARG A 72 -4.56 8.13 -14.50
N GLU A 73 -5.11 9.20 -13.94
CA GLU A 73 -4.33 10.35 -13.50
C GLU A 73 -3.62 10.10 -12.16
N LYS A 74 -4.24 9.33 -11.26
CA LYS A 74 -3.80 9.27 -9.86
C LYS A 74 -3.46 7.87 -9.36
N MET A 75 -3.97 6.82 -9.96
CA MET A 75 -3.82 5.48 -9.42
C MET A 75 -2.90 4.57 -10.22
N ILE A 76 -2.67 4.85 -11.48
CA ILE A 76 -1.73 4.05 -12.29
C ILE A 76 -0.31 4.57 -12.05
N CYS A 77 0.57 3.67 -11.64
CA CYS A 77 1.97 3.97 -11.33
C CYS A 77 2.89 2.98 -12.04
N LEU A 78 3.04 3.16 -13.35
CA LEU A 78 3.78 2.20 -14.20
C LEU A 78 5.28 2.16 -13.92
N THR A 79 5.84 3.20 -13.30
CA THR A 79 7.26 3.27 -12.99
C THR A 79 7.61 2.85 -11.56
N ALA A 80 6.61 2.55 -10.74
CA ALA A 80 6.84 2.12 -9.37
C ALA A 80 7.53 0.75 -9.32
N LYS A 81 8.41 0.58 -8.35
CA LYS A 81 9.16 -0.68 -8.15
C LYS A 81 8.96 -1.18 -6.73
N PRO A 82 9.10 -2.48 -6.49
CA PRO A 82 9.06 -3.01 -5.13
C PRO A 82 10.10 -2.33 -4.24
N ASN A 83 9.70 -2.01 -3.02
CA ASN A 83 10.61 -1.46 -2.01
C ASN A 83 11.16 -2.58 -1.11
N ALA A 84 11.94 -2.19 -0.10
CA ALA A 84 12.59 -3.14 0.80
C ALA A 84 11.58 -4.04 1.54
N ALA A 85 10.41 -3.51 1.91
CA ALA A 85 9.37 -4.29 2.58
C ALA A 85 8.82 -5.37 1.65
N HIS A 86 8.50 -5.02 0.40
CA HIS A 86 8.03 -5.99 -0.58
C HIS A 86 9.05 -7.11 -0.80
N ARG A 87 10.31 -6.74 -0.95
CA ARG A 87 11.39 -7.72 -1.18
C ARG A 87 11.58 -8.64 0.01
N LYS A 88 11.49 -8.09 1.23
CA LYS A 88 11.60 -8.90 2.46
C LYS A 88 10.45 -9.88 2.61
N LEU A 89 9.23 -9.47 2.27
CA LEU A 89 8.07 -10.36 2.31
C LEU A 89 8.24 -11.53 1.33
N ALA A 90 8.71 -11.26 0.12
CA ALA A 90 8.98 -12.30 -0.87
C ALA A 90 10.09 -13.26 -0.40
N GLU A 91 11.12 -12.72 0.24
CA GLU A 91 12.20 -13.51 0.82
C GLU A 91 11.72 -14.44 1.93
N LEU A 92 10.86 -13.94 2.82
CA LEU A 92 10.26 -14.73 3.89
C LEU A 92 9.36 -15.84 3.34
N GLU A 93 8.62 -15.55 2.26
CA GLU A 93 7.80 -16.56 1.59
C GLU A 93 8.68 -17.68 1.00
N ARG A 94 9.74 -17.31 0.29
CA ARG A 94 10.67 -18.29 -0.26
C ARG A 94 11.36 -19.14 0.80
N ALA A 95 11.57 -18.58 1.99
CA ALA A 95 12.15 -19.32 3.11
C ALA A 95 11.12 -20.23 3.82
N GLY A 96 9.89 -20.24 3.37
CA GLY A 96 8.83 -21.06 3.95
C GLY A 96 8.26 -20.52 5.26
N LYS A 97 8.56 -19.28 5.62
CA LYS A 97 8.11 -18.66 6.88
C LYS A 97 6.80 -17.91 6.75
N LEU A 98 6.46 -17.46 5.56
CA LEU A 98 5.30 -16.61 5.27
C LEU A 98 4.37 -17.31 4.29
N SER A 99 3.10 -17.31 4.62
CA SER A 99 2.05 -17.82 3.73
C SER A 99 1.40 -16.72 2.93
#